data_2d226085897b664f07bd162499bc1560
#
_entry.id   2d226085897b664f07bd162499bc1560
#
_cell.length_a   1.000
_cell.length_b   1.000
_cell.length_c   1.000
_cell.angle_alpha   90.00
_cell.angle_beta   90.00
_cell.angle_gamma   90.00
#
_symmetry.space_group_name_H-M   'P 1'
#
loop_
_entity.id
_entity.type
_entity.pdbx_description
1 polymer ?
#
loop_
_entity_poly.entity_id
_entity_poly.type
_entity_poly.pdbx_seq_one_letter_code
_entity_poly.pdbx_strand_id
1 'polypeptide(L)'
;TCESLTSLDLSGFDTGKVTNMDSMFYQCKNMTYLNVSGFDTGRVKSMRCMFYECSNLKSIDISRFNSESVEDMSYMFYNCQNLLKIDVSRFDTGCVQNMAFMFCKCKRLEELDVSYFKTRQVQDMEAMFNGCHNLRRLDVSGFNTSKVKNMSDMFSFCENLTQLDTSNFYYTANVNTKDMFKNC
;
A
#
# COMPACT_ATOMS: atom_id res chain seq x y z
N THR A 1 -17.09 5.63 -9.86
CA THR A 1 -16.29 4.60 -10.55
C THR A 1 -16.18 4.94 -12.03
N CYS A 2 -14.94 4.93 -12.59
CA CYS A 2 -14.68 5.17 -14.02
C CYS A 2 -14.36 3.83 -14.69
N GLU A 3 -15.33 2.90 -14.71
CA GLU A 3 -15.08 1.53 -15.15
C GLU A 3 -14.66 1.39 -16.62
N SER A 4 -15.11 2.30 -17.50
CA SER A 4 -14.76 2.25 -18.92
C SER A 4 -13.50 3.05 -19.29
N LEU A 5 -12.93 3.83 -18.35
CA LEU A 5 -11.80 4.69 -18.62
C LEU A 5 -10.50 3.87 -18.64
N THR A 6 -9.77 3.95 -19.75
CA THR A 6 -8.51 3.19 -19.95
C THR A 6 -7.27 4.04 -19.77
N SER A 7 -7.37 5.35 -19.95
CA SER A 7 -6.26 6.29 -19.87
C SER A 7 -6.73 7.63 -19.33
N LEU A 8 -5.92 8.23 -18.44
CA LEU A 8 -6.21 9.53 -17.85
C LEU A 8 -4.91 10.28 -17.58
N ASP A 9 -4.85 11.53 -18.03
CA ASP A 9 -3.76 12.45 -17.73
C ASP A 9 -4.28 13.59 -16.85
N LEU A 10 -3.74 13.69 -15.64
CA LEU A 10 -4.05 14.72 -14.64
C LEU A 10 -2.81 15.57 -14.30
N SER A 11 -1.79 15.58 -15.15
CA SER A 11 -0.55 16.32 -14.89
C SER A 11 -0.73 17.83 -14.74
N GLY A 12 -1.81 18.39 -15.30
CA GLY A 12 -2.16 19.81 -15.17
C GLY A 12 -3.07 20.17 -13.99
N PHE A 13 -3.41 19.20 -13.10
CA PHE A 13 -4.33 19.46 -11.98
C PHE A 13 -3.59 20.09 -10.80
N ASP A 14 -4.09 21.23 -10.32
CA ASP A 14 -3.66 21.83 -9.06
C ASP A 14 -4.36 21.16 -7.88
N THR A 15 -3.59 20.36 -7.13
CA THR A 15 -4.08 19.65 -5.94
C THR A 15 -3.51 20.21 -4.63
N GLY A 16 -2.79 21.35 -4.67
CA GLY A 16 -2.08 21.91 -3.51
C GLY A 16 -2.98 22.30 -2.31
N LYS A 17 -4.31 22.33 -2.49
CA LYS A 17 -5.28 22.58 -1.41
C LYS A 17 -6.03 21.31 -0.98
N VAL A 18 -5.80 20.18 -1.65
CA VAL A 18 -6.51 18.93 -1.36
C VAL A 18 -5.97 18.32 -0.06
N THR A 19 -6.87 17.95 0.83
CA THR A 19 -6.55 17.34 2.12
C THR A 19 -6.98 15.88 2.23
N ASN A 20 -7.81 15.41 1.30
CA ASN A 20 -8.30 14.03 1.25
C ASN A 20 -8.33 13.55 -0.21
N MET A 21 -7.69 12.41 -0.47
CA MET A 21 -7.68 11.75 -1.80
C MET A 21 -8.28 10.34 -1.72
N ASP A 22 -9.13 10.09 -0.71
CA ASP A 22 -9.78 8.79 -0.54
C ASP A 22 -10.58 8.39 -1.77
N SER A 23 -10.37 7.17 -2.21
CA SER A 23 -11.14 6.55 -3.29
C SER A 23 -11.11 7.31 -4.64
N MET A 24 -10.10 8.17 -4.86
CA MET A 24 -10.06 9.04 -6.05
C MET A 24 -10.14 8.24 -7.36
N PHE A 25 -9.47 7.10 -7.44
CA PHE A 25 -9.49 6.19 -8.59
C PHE A 25 -10.11 4.83 -8.24
N TYR A 26 -11.02 4.81 -7.27
CA TYR A 26 -11.67 3.60 -6.79
C TYR A 26 -12.35 2.84 -7.94
N GLN A 27 -11.98 1.55 -8.10
CA GLN A 27 -12.50 0.65 -9.13
C GLN A 27 -12.36 1.16 -10.59
N CYS A 28 -11.31 1.90 -10.88
CA CYS A 28 -10.95 2.20 -12.26
C CYS A 28 -10.30 0.95 -12.91
N LYS A 29 -11.11 -0.14 -13.02
CA LYS A 29 -10.64 -1.50 -13.36
C LYS A 29 -9.95 -1.59 -14.70
N ASN A 30 -10.39 -0.81 -15.69
CA ASN A 30 -9.85 -0.83 -17.04
C ASN A 30 -8.72 0.18 -17.28
N MET A 31 -8.34 0.94 -16.25
CA MET A 31 -7.25 1.92 -16.31
C MET A 31 -5.91 1.21 -16.58
N THR A 32 -5.26 1.54 -17.70
CA THR A 32 -3.93 1.03 -18.06
C THR A 32 -2.84 2.09 -17.97
N TYR A 33 -3.23 3.36 -18.08
CA TYR A 33 -2.33 4.51 -17.98
C TYR A 33 -2.97 5.61 -17.11
N LEU A 34 -2.23 6.07 -16.11
CA LEU A 34 -2.64 7.15 -15.24
C LEU A 34 -1.44 8.06 -14.95
N ASN A 35 -1.53 9.32 -15.36
CA ASN A 35 -0.52 10.33 -15.08
C ASN A 35 -0.98 11.26 -13.97
N VAL A 36 -0.33 11.18 -12.82
CA VAL A 36 -0.57 12.01 -11.62
C VAL A 36 0.65 12.86 -11.26
N SER A 37 1.56 13.08 -12.21
CA SER A 37 2.83 13.78 -11.97
C SER A 37 2.67 15.25 -11.54
N GLY A 38 1.49 15.85 -11.77
CA GLY A 38 1.15 17.21 -11.32
C GLY A 38 0.62 17.27 -9.88
N PHE A 39 0.40 16.13 -9.22
CA PHE A 39 -0.22 16.14 -7.89
C PHE A 39 0.73 16.68 -6.82
N ASP A 40 0.30 17.73 -6.15
CA ASP A 40 0.84 18.16 -4.86
C ASP A 40 0.01 17.50 -3.75
N THR A 41 0.64 16.59 -3.00
CA THR A 41 -0.01 15.84 -1.94
C THR A 41 0.43 16.26 -0.53
N GLY A 42 1.17 17.37 -0.42
CA GLY A 42 1.77 17.80 0.85
C GLY A 42 0.78 18.11 1.98
N ARG A 43 -0.50 18.36 1.65
CA ARG A 43 -1.57 18.59 2.63
C ARG A 43 -2.51 17.41 2.83
N VAL A 44 -2.31 16.32 2.09
CA VAL A 44 -3.20 15.17 2.11
C VAL A 44 -3.05 14.41 3.43
N LYS A 45 -4.15 14.17 4.11
CA LYS A 45 -4.23 13.43 5.37
C LYS A 45 -4.63 11.97 5.17
N SER A 46 -5.36 11.66 4.08
CA SER A 46 -5.80 10.31 3.78
C SER A 46 -5.72 10.01 2.29
N MET A 47 -5.19 8.83 1.97
CA MET A 47 -5.12 8.24 0.64
C MET A 47 -5.81 6.86 0.63
N ARG A 48 -6.75 6.65 1.55
CA ARG A 48 -7.48 5.39 1.69
C ARG A 48 -8.16 5.00 0.39
N CYS A 49 -7.98 3.74 -0.04
CA CYS A 49 -8.59 3.21 -1.27
C CYS A 49 -8.26 3.99 -2.55
N MET A 50 -7.21 4.84 -2.58
CA MET A 50 -6.98 5.76 -3.71
C MET A 50 -6.93 5.05 -5.05
N PHE A 51 -6.30 3.88 -5.13
CA PHE A 51 -6.18 3.04 -6.33
C PHE A 51 -6.85 1.67 -6.15
N TYR A 52 -7.83 1.57 -5.25
CA TYR A 52 -8.54 0.33 -4.96
C TYR A 52 -9.12 -0.30 -6.23
N GLU A 53 -8.77 -1.56 -6.52
CA GLU A 53 -9.20 -2.30 -7.71
C GLU A 53 -8.87 -1.62 -9.06
N CYS A 54 -7.77 -0.88 -9.16
CA CYS A 54 -7.20 -0.49 -10.45
C CYS A 54 -6.53 -1.73 -11.10
N SER A 55 -7.34 -2.73 -11.44
CA SER A 55 -6.89 -4.10 -11.72
C SER A 55 -5.99 -4.22 -12.95
N ASN A 56 -6.13 -3.34 -13.94
CA ASN A 56 -5.35 -3.37 -15.18
C ASN A 56 -4.12 -2.45 -15.17
N LEU A 57 -3.92 -1.69 -14.08
CA LEU A 57 -2.76 -0.81 -13.94
C LEU A 57 -1.49 -1.66 -13.73
N LYS A 58 -0.50 -1.52 -14.64
CA LYS A 58 0.75 -2.28 -14.58
C LYS A 58 1.86 -1.56 -13.83
N SER A 59 1.81 -0.24 -13.85
CA SER A 59 2.73 0.64 -13.12
C SER A 59 2.08 2.00 -12.92
N ILE A 60 2.54 2.75 -11.95
CA ILE A 60 2.17 4.14 -11.73
C ILE A 60 3.38 4.90 -11.17
N ASP A 61 3.58 6.13 -11.66
CA ASP A 61 4.60 7.02 -11.12
C ASP A 61 3.99 7.91 -10.02
N ILE A 62 4.39 7.61 -8.78
CA ILE A 62 4.03 8.35 -7.58
C ILE A 62 5.26 8.96 -6.90
N SER A 63 6.37 9.09 -7.61
CA SER A 63 7.65 9.59 -7.09
C SER A 63 7.58 11.03 -6.56
N ARG A 64 6.55 11.78 -6.94
CA ARG A 64 6.30 13.15 -6.47
C ARG A 64 5.33 13.24 -5.28
N PHE A 65 4.76 12.12 -4.85
CA PHE A 65 3.87 12.17 -3.69
C PHE A 65 4.63 12.52 -2.41
N ASN A 66 4.22 13.59 -1.76
CA ASN A 66 4.62 13.91 -0.40
C ASN A 66 3.58 13.30 0.55
N SER A 67 4.01 12.36 1.38
CA SER A 67 3.14 11.64 2.31
C SER A 67 3.38 11.97 3.79
N GLU A 68 4.20 12.99 4.09
CA GLU A 68 4.57 13.38 5.46
C GLU A 68 3.36 13.63 6.38
N SER A 69 2.24 14.07 5.81
CA SER A 69 1.02 14.39 6.55
C SER A 69 -0.02 13.26 6.55
N VAL A 70 0.24 12.16 5.82
CA VAL A 70 -0.75 11.10 5.62
C VAL A 70 -0.87 10.22 6.86
N GLU A 71 -2.09 10.03 7.32
CA GLU A 71 -2.44 9.23 8.50
C GLU A 71 -3.07 7.88 8.12
N ASP A 72 -3.74 7.79 6.97
CA ASP A 72 -4.39 6.56 6.49
C ASP A 72 -3.99 6.23 5.05
N MET A 73 -3.37 5.06 4.85
CA MET A 73 -3.03 4.46 3.56
C MET A 73 -3.71 3.11 3.35
N SER A 74 -4.74 2.79 4.16
CA SER A 74 -5.42 1.50 4.08
C SER A 74 -6.04 1.28 2.70
N TYR A 75 -5.93 0.04 2.20
CA TYR A 75 -6.47 -0.36 0.89
C TYR A 75 -5.93 0.43 -0.31
N MET A 76 -4.87 1.23 -0.18
CA MET A 76 -4.44 2.15 -1.23
C MET A 76 -4.24 1.48 -2.58
N PHE A 77 -3.64 0.29 -2.62
CA PHE A 77 -3.41 -0.51 -3.82
C PHE A 77 -4.12 -1.88 -3.77
N TYR A 78 -5.17 -1.99 -2.96
CA TYR A 78 -5.92 -3.25 -2.85
C TYR A 78 -6.37 -3.76 -4.22
N ASN A 79 -6.05 -5.03 -4.50
CA ASN A 79 -6.43 -5.72 -5.74
C ASN A 79 -5.97 -5.03 -7.04
N CYS A 80 -4.83 -4.31 -6.99
CA CYS A 80 -4.10 -3.90 -8.18
C CYS A 80 -3.37 -5.12 -8.76
N GLN A 81 -4.14 -6.12 -9.21
CA GLN A 81 -3.63 -7.48 -9.47
C GLN A 81 -2.62 -7.57 -10.61
N ASN A 82 -2.59 -6.60 -11.53
CA ASN A 82 -1.63 -6.55 -12.65
C ASN A 82 -0.45 -5.60 -12.38
N LEU A 83 -0.37 -4.98 -11.21
CA LEU A 83 0.76 -4.13 -10.82
C LEU A 83 2.02 -4.99 -10.73
N LEU A 84 3.03 -4.66 -11.56
CA LEU A 84 4.28 -5.42 -11.66
C LEU A 84 5.35 -4.87 -10.71
N LYS A 85 5.39 -3.56 -10.59
CA LYS A 85 6.32 -2.83 -9.73
C LYS A 85 5.72 -1.49 -9.31
N ILE A 86 6.15 -1.02 -8.16
CA ILE A 86 5.83 0.32 -7.67
C ILE A 86 7.01 0.83 -6.82
N ASP A 87 7.38 2.08 -7.04
CA ASP A 87 8.39 2.75 -6.21
C ASP A 87 7.71 3.53 -5.09
N VAL A 88 7.87 3.06 -3.86
CA VAL A 88 7.36 3.69 -2.64
C VAL A 88 8.50 4.26 -1.76
N SER A 89 9.73 4.33 -2.28
CA SER A 89 10.91 4.79 -1.54
C SER A 89 10.79 6.25 -1.04
N ARG A 90 9.93 7.04 -1.67
CA ARG A 90 9.65 8.43 -1.30
C ARG A 90 8.55 8.59 -0.25
N PHE A 91 7.85 7.49 0.11
CA PHE A 91 6.79 7.59 1.11
C PHE A 91 7.39 7.84 2.51
N ASP A 92 7.14 9.01 3.08
CA ASP A 92 7.31 9.21 4.52
C ASP A 92 6.05 8.71 5.23
N THR A 93 6.19 7.57 5.89
CA THR A 93 5.08 6.93 6.60
C THR A 93 5.07 7.22 8.09
N GLY A 94 5.84 8.23 8.54
CA GLY A 94 6.01 8.55 9.96
C GLY A 94 4.74 8.95 10.70
N CYS A 95 3.72 9.47 9.99
CA CYS A 95 2.41 9.82 10.56
C CYS A 95 1.35 8.76 10.34
N VAL A 96 1.63 7.71 9.52
CA VAL A 96 0.62 6.71 9.15
C VAL A 96 0.24 5.84 10.35
N GLN A 97 -1.06 5.75 10.60
CA GLN A 97 -1.66 4.94 11.66
C GLN A 97 -2.31 3.67 11.13
N ASN A 98 -2.73 3.66 9.87
CA ASN A 98 -3.42 2.53 9.25
C ASN A 98 -2.80 2.17 7.89
N MET A 99 -2.29 0.93 7.78
CA MET A 99 -1.75 0.33 6.55
C MET A 99 -2.49 -0.97 6.18
N ALA A 100 -3.66 -1.22 6.79
CA ALA A 100 -4.42 -2.44 6.54
C ALA A 100 -4.75 -2.60 5.05
N PHE A 101 -4.51 -3.79 4.51
CA PHE A 101 -4.81 -4.16 3.12
C PHE A 101 -4.09 -3.32 2.04
N MET A 102 -3.05 -2.56 2.39
CA MET A 102 -2.43 -1.58 1.47
C MET A 102 -2.01 -2.18 0.13
N PHE A 103 -1.40 -3.35 0.11
CA PHE A 103 -0.98 -4.08 -1.09
C PHE A 103 -1.69 -5.42 -1.26
N CYS A 104 -2.78 -5.64 -0.51
CA CYS A 104 -3.52 -6.90 -0.55
C CYS A 104 -3.96 -7.23 -1.97
N LYS A 105 -3.74 -8.49 -2.40
CA LYS A 105 -4.06 -9.01 -3.74
C LYS A 105 -3.33 -8.32 -4.91
N CYS A 106 -2.17 -7.72 -4.66
CA CYS A 106 -1.24 -7.32 -5.72
C CYS A 106 -0.52 -8.57 -6.26
N LYS A 107 -1.26 -9.44 -6.97
CA LYS A 107 -0.84 -10.80 -7.32
C LYS A 107 0.42 -10.89 -8.15
N ARG A 108 0.65 -9.90 -9.03
CA ARG A 108 1.79 -9.89 -9.97
C ARG A 108 2.97 -9.05 -9.49
N LEU A 109 2.89 -8.46 -8.29
CA LEU A 109 3.98 -7.69 -7.72
C LEU A 109 5.14 -8.63 -7.36
N GLU A 110 6.28 -8.48 -8.03
CA GLU A 110 7.46 -9.33 -7.87
C GLU A 110 8.46 -8.78 -6.86
N GLU A 111 8.56 -7.45 -6.82
CA GLU A 111 9.49 -6.72 -5.95
C GLU A 111 8.76 -5.53 -5.31
N LEU A 112 8.99 -5.34 -4.02
CA LEU A 112 8.48 -4.21 -3.25
C LEU A 112 9.49 -3.85 -2.15
N ASP A 113 10.06 -2.66 -2.24
CA ASP A 113 10.96 -2.16 -1.20
C ASP A 113 10.18 -1.28 -0.22
N VAL A 114 9.98 -1.80 1.00
CA VAL A 114 9.35 -1.11 2.13
C VAL A 114 10.34 -0.83 3.27
N SER A 115 11.64 -1.00 3.02
CA SER A 115 12.70 -0.82 4.04
C SER A 115 12.72 0.59 4.64
N TYR A 116 12.23 1.58 3.90
CA TYR A 116 12.12 2.98 4.33
C TYR A 116 10.86 3.30 5.14
N PHE A 117 9.92 2.36 5.27
CA PHE A 117 8.67 2.61 5.99
C PHE A 117 8.91 2.82 7.48
N LYS A 118 8.45 3.95 8.00
CA LYS A 118 8.46 4.31 9.42
C LYS A 118 7.14 3.87 10.05
N THR A 119 7.12 2.73 10.73
CA THR A 119 5.86 2.12 11.20
C THR A 119 5.55 2.37 12.68
N ARG A 120 6.30 3.24 13.34
CA ARG A 120 6.16 3.49 14.79
C ARG A 120 4.77 3.98 15.24
N GLN A 121 4.00 4.59 14.34
CA GLN A 121 2.65 5.08 14.66
C GLN A 121 1.55 4.13 14.19
N VAL A 122 1.91 3.09 13.41
CA VAL A 122 0.94 2.18 12.82
C VAL A 122 0.27 1.33 13.90
N GLN A 123 -1.06 1.26 13.83
CA GLN A 123 -1.91 0.51 14.74
C GLN A 123 -2.56 -0.70 14.05
N ASP A 124 -2.70 -0.66 12.72
CA ASP A 124 -3.33 -1.72 11.95
C ASP A 124 -2.51 -2.05 10.68
N MET A 125 -2.11 -3.33 10.56
CA MET A 125 -1.40 -3.91 9.42
C MET A 125 -2.14 -5.16 8.89
N GLU A 126 -3.45 -5.29 9.18
CA GLU A 126 -4.25 -6.43 8.72
C GLU A 126 -4.07 -6.65 7.22
N ALA A 127 -3.74 -7.88 6.84
CA ALA A 127 -3.66 -8.33 5.45
C ALA A 127 -2.83 -7.41 4.52
N MET A 128 -1.86 -6.66 5.05
CA MET A 128 -1.11 -5.63 4.29
C MET A 128 -0.53 -6.17 2.99
N PHE A 129 -0.02 -7.40 2.98
CA PHE A 129 0.58 -8.07 1.83
C PHE A 129 -0.16 -9.35 1.43
N ASN A 130 -1.34 -9.60 1.99
CA ASN A 130 -2.13 -10.81 1.71
C ASN A 130 -2.34 -11.02 0.21
N GLY A 131 -2.04 -12.23 -0.27
CA GLY A 131 -2.26 -12.57 -1.68
C GLY A 131 -1.28 -11.93 -2.67
N CYS A 132 -0.12 -11.44 -2.20
CA CYS A 132 1.00 -11.04 -3.06
C CYS A 132 1.74 -12.28 -3.54
N HIS A 133 1.08 -13.11 -4.39
CA HIS A 133 1.56 -14.44 -4.79
C HIS A 133 2.97 -14.44 -5.41
N ASN A 134 3.32 -13.40 -6.18
CA ASN A 134 4.60 -13.38 -6.91
C ASN A 134 5.73 -12.68 -6.14
N LEU A 135 5.46 -12.12 -4.97
CA LEU A 135 6.46 -11.43 -4.16
C LEU A 135 7.49 -12.43 -3.63
N ARG A 136 8.77 -12.24 -3.98
CA ARG A 136 9.85 -13.18 -3.64
C ARG A 136 10.66 -12.77 -2.42
N ARG A 137 10.78 -11.48 -2.19
CA ARG A 137 11.53 -10.88 -1.08
C ARG A 137 10.77 -9.71 -0.52
N LEU A 138 10.80 -9.56 0.79
CA LEU A 138 10.22 -8.44 1.49
C LEU A 138 11.04 -8.17 2.75
N ASP A 139 11.67 -7.00 2.79
CA ASP A 139 12.42 -6.57 3.97
C ASP A 139 11.50 -5.76 4.89
N VAL A 140 11.12 -6.36 6.00
CA VAL A 140 10.34 -5.74 7.08
C VAL A 140 11.16 -5.61 8.37
N SER A 141 12.47 -5.81 8.31
CA SER A 141 13.35 -5.74 9.49
C SER A 141 13.33 -4.37 10.17
N GLY A 142 13.02 -3.30 9.42
CA GLY A 142 12.84 -1.94 9.94
C GLY A 142 11.48 -1.67 10.58
N PHE A 143 10.52 -2.61 10.52
CA PHE A 143 9.18 -2.37 11.05
C PHE A 143 9.16 -2.34 12.58
N ASN A 144 8.64 -1.27 13.12
CA ASN A 144 8.33 -1.16 14.55
C ASN A 144 6.85 -1.45 14.75
N THR A 145 6.54 -2.61 15.33
CA THR A 145 5.16 -3.07 15.56
C THR A 145 4.67 -2.84 16.99
N SER A 146 5.36 -2.02 17.77
CA SER A 146 5.05 -1.81 19.21
C SER A 146 3.67 -1.23 19.49
N LYS A 147 3.07 -0.53 18.53
CA LYS A 147 1.70 0.02 18.64
C LYS A 147 0.67 -0.77 17.84
N VAL A 148 1.09 -1.76 17.06
CA VAL A 148 0.19 -2.53 16.20
C VAL A 148 -0.72 -3.41 17.06
N LYS A 149 -2.01 -3.39 16.75
CA LYS A 149 -3.05 -4.19 17.41
C LYS A 149 -3.52 -5.34 16.52
N ASN A 150 -3.35 -5.22 15.22
CA ASN A 150 -3.82 -6.21 14.26
C ASN A 150 -2.80 -6.42 13.14
N MET A 151 -2.32 -7.66 13.02
CA MET A 151 -1.44 -8.17 11.96
C MET A 151 -2.03 -9.46 11.37
N SER A 152 -3.35 -9.72 11.57
CA SER A 152 -3.97 -10.92 11.00
C SER A 152 -3.82 -10.94 9.50
N ASP A 153 -3.59 -12.12 8.95
CA ASP A 153 -3.44 -12.35 7.51
C ASP A 153 -2.31 -11.54 6.81
N MET A 154 -1.41 -10.88 7.53
CA MET A 154 -0.48 -9.88 6.97
C MET A 154 0.33 -10.41 5.79
N PHE A 155 0.80 -11.66 5.83
CA PHE A 155 1.57 -12.33 4.78
C PHE A 155 0.85 -13.56 4.22
N SER A 156 -0.43 -13.72 4.53
CA SER A 156 -1.22 -14.85 4.09
C SER A 156 -1.24 -14.94 2.57
N PHE A 157 -1.03 -16.14 1.99
CA PHE A 157 -0.96 -16.38 0.55
C PHE A 157 0.19 -15.64 -0.18
N CYS A 158 1.30 -15.34 0.50
CA CYS A 158 2.55 -14.91 -0.13
C CYS A 158 3.37 -16.16 -0.55
N GLU A 159 2.84 -16.96 -1.47
CA GLU A 159 3.29 -18.33 -1.78
C GLU A 159 4.73 -18.43 -2.30
N ASN A 160 5.27 -17.36 -2.90
CA ASN A 160 6.63 -17.33 -3.45
C ASN A 160 7.62 -16.57 -2.55
N LEU A 161 7.19 -16.13 -1.37
CA LEU A 161 8.07 -15.42 -0.44
C LEU A 161 9.04 -16.39 0.22
N THR A 162 10.34 -16.27 -0.11
CA THR A 162 11.38 -17.21 0.34
C THR A 162 12.21 -16.71 1.51
N GLN A 163 12.16 -15.41 1.78
CA GLN A 163 12.90 -14.77 2.87
C GLN A 163 12.03 -13.71 3.52
N LEU A 164 11.78 -13.88 4.80
CA LEU A 164 11.02 -12.94 5.63
C LEU A 164 11.57 -12.99 7.05
N ASP A 165 12.11 -11.88 7.53
CA ASP A 165 12.56 -11.74 8.92
C ASP A 165 11.58 -10.89 9.71
N THR A 166 10.90 -11.51 10.67
CA THR A 166 9.97 -10.85 11.61
C THR A 166 10.48 -10.89 13.05
N SER A 167 11.79 -11.12 13.24
CA SER A 167 12.38 -11.22 14.58
C SER A 167 12.22 -9.94 15.42
N ASN A 168 12.08 -8.80 14.77
CA ASN A 168 11.86 -7.50 15.42
C ASN A 168 10.38 -7.17 15.71
N PHE A 169 9.44 -8.07 15.36
CA PHE A 169 8.03 -7.81 15.62
C PHE A 169 7.68 -8.01 17.09
N TYR A 170 6.91 -7.09 17.64
CA TYR A 170 6.40 -7.19 19.01
C TYR A 170 5.13 -8.03 19.02
N TYR A 171 5.24 -9.27 19.53
CA TYR A 171 4.13 -10.20 19.71
C TYR A 171 3.65 -10.13 21.17
N THR A 172 2.74 -9.22 21.46
CA THR A 172 2.09 -9.14 22.78
C THR A 172 0.79 -9.93 22.80
N ALA A 173 0.29 -10.29 23.99
CA ALA A 173 -0.94 -11.07 24.12
C ALA A 173 -2.20 -10.38 23.52
N ASN A 174 -2.14 -9.09 23.28
CA ASN A 174 -3.25 -8.29 22.77
C ASN A 174 -3.17 -8.02 21.26
N VAL A 175 -2.14 -8.52 20.57
CA VAL A 175 -2.00 -8.34 19.12
C VAL A 175 -2.67 -9.50 18.39
N ASN A 176 -3.59 -9.20 17.48
CA ASN A 176 -4.17 -10.21 16.60
C ASN A 176 -3.18 -10.62 15.51
N THR A 177 -2.74 -11.87 15.53
CA THR A 177 -1.82 -12.46 14.55
C THR A 177 -2.45 -13.66 13.84
N LYS A 178 -3.78 -13.78 13.87
CA LYS A 178 -4.50 -14.90 13.27
C LYS A 178 -4.14 -15.04 11.79
N ASP A 179 -3.84 -16.25 11.36
CA ASP A 179 -3.55 -16.62 9.98
C ASP A 179 -2.42 -15.79 9.31
N MET A 180 -1.56 -15.11 10.10
CA MET A 180 -0.56 -14.15 9.61
C MET A 180 0.36 -14.71 8.53
N PHE A 181 0.70 -15.99 8.58
CA PHE A 181 1.58 -16.69 7.64
C PHE A 181 0.88 -17.84 6.90
N LYS A 182 -0.42 -17.85 6.84
CA LYS A 182 -1.18 -18.94 6.21
C LYS A 182 -0.87 -19.03 4.73
N ASN A 183 -0.46 -20.23 4.27
CA ASN A 183 -0.05 -20.45 2.89
C ASN A 183 1.06 -19.50 2.40
N CYS A 184 1.98 -19.17 3.28
CA CYS A 184 3.20 -18.42 2.97
C CYS A 184 4.39 -19.36 2.78
#